data_88c2cac09af8419ed4a0b2ababa0acff
#
_entry.id   88c2cac09af8419ed4a0b2ababa0acff
#
_cell.length_a   1.000
_cell.length_b   1.000
_cell.length_c   1.000
_cell.angle_alpha   90.00
_cell.angle_beta   90.00
_cell.angle_gamma   90.00
#
_symmetry.space_group_name_H-M   'P 1'
#
loop_
_entity.id
_entity.type
_entity.pdbx_description
1 polymer ?
#
loop_
_entity_poly.entity_id
_entity_poly.type
_entity_poly.pdbx_seq_one_letter_code
_entity_poly.pdbx_strand_id
1 'polypeptide(L)'
;MASVRAVRAFRLPITAIITALALSGCMSTTGPVAVGPQGDLDSMAYGQPGGPPPQAVAADSGGGAIGALRAAFAAAPRAVPEPVVVAAPVAYVEPVPVRYDAAYHLDAGDRLRVVVYGQEGLTNTYAIDAGGSITMPLIGSVPARGRTTAGLAAGISAKLRAGFIREPSVAVEIEAYRPFFILGEVAAPGQYPYVPNMTVESAVAIAGGYSPRARRDGVTVTHTDASGTARFVVPPGSPISPGDTVLVSERWF
;
A
#
# COMPACT_ATOMS: atom_id res chain seq x y z
N MET A 1 -55.85 -4.45 44.48
CA MET A 1 -56.45 -4.97 43.23
C MET A 1 -55.34 -5.08 42.17
N ALA A 2 -54.95 -6.29 41.91
CA ALA A 2 -53.85 -6.63 41.02
C ALA A 2 -54.32 -6.66 39.55
N SER A 3 -53.53 -6.18 38.63
CA SER A 3 -53.65 -6.49 37.21
C SER A 3 -52.31 -6.89 36.66
N VAL A 4 -52.13 -8.21 36.55
CA VAL A 4 -51.02 -8.88 35.89
C VAL A 4 -51.33 -8.89 34.38
N ARG A 5 -50.51 -8.20 33.55
CA ARG A 5 -50.54 -8.35 32.09
C ARG A 5 -49.48 -9.34 31.65
N ALA A 6 -49.97 -10.48 31.17
CA ALA A 6 -49.16 -11.55 30.58
C ALA A 6 -48.51 -11.12 29.26
N VAL A 7 -47.21 -11.28 29.17
CA VAL A 7 -46.45 -11.16 27.93
C VAL A 7 -46.49 -12.51 27.21
N ARG A 8 -47.19 -12.54 26.07
CA ARG A 8 -47.21 -13.68 25.15
C ARG A 8 -45.89 -13.77 24.40
N ALA A 9 -45.16 -14.83 24.67
CA ALA A 9 -44.01 -15.25 23.88
C ALA A 9 -44.48 -15.79 22.52
N PHE A 10 -44.08 -15.12 21.45
CA PHE A 10 -44.33 -15.52 20.06
C PHE A 10 -43.15 -16.44 19.63
N ARG A 11 -43.36 -17.74 19.63
CA ARG A 11 -42.45 -18.75 19.09
C ARG A 11 -42.78 -18.97 17.62
N LEU A 12 -41.93 -18.55 16.71
CA LEU A 12 -41.98 -18.91 15.29
C LEU A 12 -41.12 -20.15 15.07
N PRO A 13 -41.58 -21.17 14.35
CA PRO A 13 -40.78 -22.33 13.99
C PRO A 13 -39.91 -22.00 12.79
N ILE A 14 -38.61 -22.26 12.93
CA ILE A 14 -37.64 -22.23 11.85
C ILE A 14 -37.83 -23.51 11.05
N THR A 15 -38.49 -23.42 9.91
CA THR A 15 -38.54 -24.48 8.91
C THR A 15 -37.29 -24.43 8.06
N ALA A 16 -36.49 -25.51 8.14
CA ALA A 16 -35.33 -25.77 7.31
C ALA A 16 -35.72 -25.87 5.83
N ILE A 17 -35.16 -25.00 5.00
CA ILE A 17 -35.20 -25.14 3.55
C ILE A 17 -33.80 -25.67 3.13
N ILE A 18 -33.76 -26.98 2.93
CA ILE A 18 -32.64 -27.65 2.25
C ILE A 18 -32.95 -27.60 0.76
N THR A 19 -32.31 -26.74 0.03
CA THR A 19 -32.28 -26.77 -1.45
C THR A 19 -30.96 -27.35 -1.92
N ALA A 20 -31.05 -28.54 -2.51
CA ALA A 20 -29.98 -29.20 -3.21
C ALA A 20 -29.58 -28.38 -4.46
N LEU A 21 -28.33 -27.93 -4.57
CA LEU A 21 -27.76 -27.41 -5.80
C LEU A 21 -26.97 -28.51 -6.49
N ALA A 22 -27.43 -28.82 -7.72
CA ALA A 22 -26.84 -29.79 -8.62
C ALA A 22 -25.42 -29.38 -9.04
N LEU A 23 -24.51 -30.34 -9.06
CA LEU A 23 -23.18 -30.27 -9.67
C LEU A 23 -23.33 -30.10 -11.19
N SER A 24 -22.91 -28.96 -11.73
CA SER A 24 -22.56 -28.81 -13.14
C SER A 24 -21.03 -28.88 -13.24
N GLY A 25 -20.52 -30.02 -13.61
CA GLY A 25 -19.13 -30.23 -13.96
C GLY A 25 -18.81 -29.54 -15.27
N CYS A 26 -17.96 -28.50 -15.27
CA CYS A 26 -17.25 -28.03 -16.43
C CYS A 26 -15.96 -28.83 -16.59
N MET A 27 -15.96 -29.71 -17.57
CA MET A 27 -14.83 -30.50 -18.03
C MET A 27 -13.87 -29.58 -18.80
N SER A 28 -12.77 -29.18 -18.16
CA SER A 28 -11.67 -28.45 -18.83
C SER A 28 -10.83 -29.46 -19.60
N THR A 29 -10.91 -29.43 -20.92
CA THR A 29 -9.99 -30.12 -21.82
C THR A 29 -8.63 -29.43 -21.77
N THR A 30 -7.68 -30.02 -21.05
CA THR A 30 -6.25 -29.70 -21.14
C THR A 30 -5.72 -30.19 -22.50
N GLY A 31 -5.57 -29.27 -23.45
CA GLY A 31 -4.77 -29.50 -24.64
C GLY A 31 -3.28 -29.49 -24.28
N PRO A 32 -2.43 -30.28 -24.97
CA PRO A 32 -1.00 -30.30 -24.68
C PRO A 32 -0.38 -28.96 -25.03
N VAL A 33 0.21 -28.33 -24.02
CA VAL A 33 1.05 -27.14 -24.18
C VAL A 33 2.34 -27.59 -24.87
N ALA A 34 2.56 -27.12 -26.10
CA ALA A 34 3.86 -27.27 -26.74
C ALA A 34 4.91 -26.52 -25.94
N VAL A 35 5.83 -27.28 -25.35
CA VAL A 35 7.03 -26.73 -24.70
C VAL A 35 7.94 -26.22 -25.82
N GLY A 36 7.96 -24.90 -26.03
CA GLY A 36 8.97 -24.24 -26.85
C GLY A 36 10.36 -24.38 -26.16
N PRO A 37 11.46 -24.38 -26.94
CA PRO A 37 12.80 -24.47 -26.35
C PRO A 37 13.00 -23.32 -25.38
N GLN A 38 13.33 -23.65 -24.14
CA GLN A 38 13.75 -22.71 -23.12
C GLN A 38 15.05 -22.05 -23.58
N GLY A 39 14.97 -20.80 -24.00
CA GLY A 39 16.15 -19.98 -24.21
C GLY A 39 16.87 -19.81 -22.87
N ASP A 40 18.08 -20.29 -22.85
CA ASP A 40 18.99 -20.22 -21.71
C ASP A 40 19.26 -18.75 -21.37
N LEU A 41 18.68 -18.26 -20.28
CA LEU A 41 18.85 -16.88 -19.81
C LEU A 41 20.27 -16.59 -19.34
N ASP A 42 21.07 -17.62 -19.08
CA ASP A 42 22.48 -17.46 -18.68
C ASP A 42 23.39 -17.02 -19.86
N SER A 43 23.01 -17.31 -21.11
CA SER A 43 23.79 -16.88 -22.27
C SER A 43 23.69 -15.36 -22.56
N MET A 44 22.72 -14.66 -22.01
CA MET A 44 22.59 -13.21 -22.11
C MET A 44 23.38 -12.42 -21.06
N ALA A 45 23.80 -13.07 -19.97
CA ALA A 45 24.51 -12.41 -18.87
C ALA A 45 26.02 -12.38 -19.01
N TYR A 46 26.59 -13.30 -19.80
CA TYR A 46 28.04 -13.38 -20.01
C TYR A 46 28.35 -13.39 -21.51
N GLY A 47 28.70 -12.22 -22.06
CA GLY A 47 29.17 -12.08 -23.41
C GLY A 47 30.39 -12.98 -23.65
N GLN A 48 30.29 -13.99 -24.51
CA GLN A 48 31.46 -14.77 -24.94
C GLN A 48 32.35 -13.95 -25.85
N PRO A 49 33.64 -13.83 -25.54
CA PRO A 49 34.63 -13.28 -26.47
C PRO A 49 35.14 -14.41 -27.40
N GLY A 50 35.09 -14.18 -28.70
CA GLY A 50 35.92 -14.89 -29.63
C GLY A 50 35.23 -15.85 -30.59
N GLY A 51 34.52 -15.33 -31.60
CA GLY A 51 34.36 -16.00 -32.88
C GLY A 51 35.43 -15.56 -33.86
N PRO A 52 35.98 -16.46 -34.70
CA PRO A 52 37.01 -16.10 -35.66
C PRO A 52 36.48 -15.15 -36.73
N PRO A 53 37.31 -14.24 -37.29
CA PRO A 53 36.85 -13.27 -38.29
C PRO A 53 36.43 -13.97 -39.59
N PRO A 54 35.44 -13.46 -40.31
CA PRO A 54 35.03 -14.00 -41.58
C PRO A 54 36.14 -13.82 -42.61
N GLN A 55 36.54 -14.92 -43.23
CA GLN A 55 37.52 -14.90 -44.30
C GLN A 55 36.94 -14.19 -45.53
N ALA A 56 37.67 -13.19 -46.00
CA ALA A 56 37.35 -12.50 -47.24
C ALA A 56 37.54 -13.44 -48.41
N VAL A 57 36.46 -13.76 -49.13
CA VAL A 57 36.53 -14.43 -50.44
C VAL A 57 36.98 -13.40 -51.48
N ALA A 58 38.11 -13.64 -52.08
CA ALA A 58 38.61 -12.87 -53.23
C ALA A 58 37.62 -12.99 -54.37
N ALA A 59 37.01 -11.89 -54.76
CA ALA A 59 36.23 -11.79 -55.99
C ALA A 59 37.12 -11.35 -57.15
N ASP A 60 37.06 -12.17 -58.19
CA ASP A 60 37.76 -12.10 -59.46
C ASP A 60 37.54 -10.77 -60.19
N SER A 61 38.64 -10.29 -60.82
CA SER A 61 38.74 -9.05 -61.58
C SER A 61 38.14 -9.21 -62.98
N GLY A 62 36.89 -8.76 -63.17
CA GLY A 62 36.26 -8.54 -64.45
C GLY A 62 36.10 -7.05 -64.75
N GLY A 63 37.01 -6.48 -65.59
CA GLY A 63 36.96 -5.08 -65.95
C GLY A 63 35.86 -4.75 -66.94
N GLY A 64 35.04 -3.77 -66.62
CA GLY A 64 34.09 -3.12 -67.46
C GLY A 64 33.77 -1.70 -66.99
N ALA A 65 33.50 -0.80 -67.93
CA ALA A 65 33.28 0.65 -67.72
C ALA A 65 32.25 1.01 -66.64
N ILE A 66 31.46 0.04 -66.16
CA ILE A 66 30.48 0.18 -65.10
C ILE A 66 31.17 0.16 -63.71
N GLY A 67 32.37 -0.46 -63.60
CA GLY A 67 33.15 -0.49 -62.36
C GLY A 67 33.71 0.89 -61.98
N ALA A 68 34.08 1.69 -62.96
CA ALA A 68 34.60 3.04 -62.73
C ALA A 68 33.55 4.02 -62.24
N LEU A 69 32.33 3.88 -62.71
CA LEU A 69 31.17 4.69 -62.22
C LEU A 69 30.78 4.32 -60.77
N ARG A 70 30.87 3.07 -60.40
CA ARG A 70 30.62 2.65 -59.01
C ARG A 70 31.68 3.13 -58.05
N ALA A 71 32.94 3.20 -58.48
CA ALA A 71 34.03 3.72 -57.65
C ALA A 71 33.89 5.23 -57.40
N ALA A 72 33.35 6.01 -58.35
CA ALA A 72 33.12 7.44 -58.19
C ALA A 72 31.99 7.80 -57.22
N PHE A 73 31.03 6.91 -57.05
CA PHE A 73 29.93 7.09 -56.07
C PHE A 73 30.23 6.46 -54.68
N ALA A 74 31.26 5.64 -54.53
CA ALA A 74 31.65 4.99 -53.30
C ALA A 74 32.66 5.80 -52.48
N ALA A 75 33.20 6.91 -53.02
CA ALA A 75 34.22 7.70 -52.38
C ALA A 75 33.68 9.03 -51.79
N ALA A 76 32.77 8.94 -50.84
CA ALA A 76 32.59 9.99 -49.88
C ALA A 76 31.95 9.38 -48.60
N PRO A 77 32.71 9.03 -47.57
CA PRO A 77 32.13 8.86 -46.27
C PRO A 77 31.64 10.24 -45.80
N ARG A 78 30.36 10.50 -46.00
CA ARG A 78 29.67 11.56 -45.26
C ARG A 78 29.69 11.11 -43.84
N ALA A 79 30.65 11.63 -43.05
CA ALA A 79 30.59 11.59 -41.60
C ALA A 79 29.30 12.33 -41.21
N VAL A 80 28.23 11.58 -40.98
CA VAL A 80 27.08 12.06 -40.24
C VAL A 80 27.61 12.29 -38.84
N PRO A 81 27.61 13.53 -38.32
CA PRO A 81 27.96 13.72 -36.91
C PRO A 81 26.90 12.95 -36.10
N GLU A 82 27.32 11.84 -35.46
CA GLU A 82 26.49 11.21 -34.46
C GLU A 82 26.15 12.31 -33.44
N PRO A 83 24.86 12.49 -33.09
CA PRO A 83 24.51 13.35 -32.00
C PRO A 83 25.16 12.79 -30.75
N VAL A 84 26.23 13.43 -30.29
CA VAL A 84 26.78 13.18 -28.97
C VAL A 84 25.68 13.57 -28.01
N VAL A 85 24.89 12.59 -27.59
CA VAL A 85 23.99 12.74 -26.46
C VAL A 85 24.89 12.90 -25.26
N VAL A 86 25.25 14.14 -24.96
CA VAL A 86 25.83 14.52 -23.68
C VAL A 86 24.72 14.25 -22.68
N ALA A 87 24.72 13.05 -22.09
CA ALA A 87 23.89 12.77 -20.94
C ALA A 87 24.30 13.80 -19.87
N ALA A 88 23.45 14.82 -19.70
CA ALA A 88 23.61 15.74 -18.60
C ALA A 88 23.70 14.88 -17.33
N PRO A 89 24.67 15.12 -16.43
CA PRO A 89 24.73 14.39 -15.18
C PRO A 89 23.37 14.59 -14.49
N VAL A 90 22.63 13.50 -14.34
CA VAL A 90 21.43 13.50 -13.53
C VAL A 90 21.95 13.86 -12.15
N ALA A 91 21.68 15.10 -11.70
CA ALA A 91 22.02 15.51 -10.36
C ALA A 91 21.32 14.53 -9.44
N TYR A 92 22.09 13.67 -8.81
CA TYR A 92 21.60 12.78 -7.77
C TYR A 92 21.19 13.69 -6.61
N VAL A 93 19.89 13.98 -6.53
CA VAL A 93 19.32 14.64 -5.36
C VAL A 93 19.39 13.59 -4.27
N GLU A 94 20.34 13.75 -3.33
CA GLU A 94 20.36 12.90 -2.14
C GLU A 94 18.95 12.92 -1.54
N PRO A 95 18.34 11.73 -1.31
CA PRO A 95 17.06 11.67 -0.67
C PRO A 95 17.21 12.31 0.71
N VAL A 96 16.50 13.41 0.93
CA VAL A 96 16.40 14.03 2.26
C VAL A 96 15.95 12.93 3.20
N PRO A 97 16.71 12.61 4.28
CA PRO A 97 16.33 11.55 5.18
C PRO A 97 14.96 11.92 5.77
N VAL A 98 13.95 11.17 5.38
CA VAL A 98 12.63 11.26 5.99
C VAL A 98 12.82 10.81 7.43
N ARG A 99 12.76 11.75 8.38
CA ARG A 99 12.83 11.43 9.80
C ARG A 99 11.52 10.75 10.19
N TYR A 100 11.54 9.43 10.22
CA TYR A 100 10.44 8.60 10.75
C TYR A 100 10.40 8.58 12.28
N ASP A 101 11.07 9.52 12.95
CA ASP A 101 11.34 9.51 14.39
C ASP A 101 10.21 10.04 15.30
N ALA A 102 9.09 10.44 14.75
CA ALA A 102 7.95 10.78 15.59
C ALA A 102 7.22 9.48 15.99
N ALA A 103 7.40 9.04 17.22
CA ALA A 103 6.63 7.93 17.76
C ALA A 103 5.13 8.19 17.56
N TYR A 104 4.43 7.23 16.94
CA TYR A 104 3.00 7.34 16.72
C TYR A 104 2.24 7.50 18.03
N HIS A 105 1.33 8.45 18.09
CA HIS A 105 0.43 8.67 19.21
C HIS A 105 -0.93 8.05 18.94
N LEU A 106 -1.32 7.18 19.85
CA LEU A 106 -2.59 6.46 19.80
C LEU A 106 -3.79 7.41 19.89
N ASP A 107 -4.85 7.11 19.15
CA ASP A 107 -6.08 7.89 19.22
C ASP A 107 -7.33 6.99 19.06
N ALA A 108 -8.52 7.58 19.24
CA ALA A 108 -9.79 6.88 19.12
C ALA A 108 -9.94 6.20 17.73
N GLY A 109 -10.41 4.95 17.74
CA GLY A 109 -10.57 4.14 16.54
C GLY A 109 -9.38 3.23 16.21
N ASP A 110 -8.20 3.44 16.82
CA ASP A 110 -7.09 2.51 16.68
C ASP A 110 -7.41 1.17 17.38
N ARG A 111 -6.95 0.06 16.80
CA ARG A 111 -7.06 -1.27 17.38
C ARG A 111 -5.69 -1.75 17.82
N LEU A 112 -5.62 -2.20 19.06
CA LEU A 112 -4.39 -2.59 19.72
C LEU A 112 -4.46 -4.06 20.11
N ARG A 113 -3.41 -4.79 19.85
CA ARG A 113 -3.17 -6.09 20.44
C ARG A 113 -2.38 -5.90 21.73
N VAL A 114 -2.99 -6.28 22.84
CA VAL A 114 -2.33 -6.27 24.17
C VAL A 114 -2.03 -7.70 24.57
N VAL A 115 -0.77 -7.97 24.85
CA VAL A 115 -0.29 -9.26 25.34
C VAL A 115 0.19 -9.08 26.77
N VAL A 116 -0.44 -9.79 27.69
CA VAL A 116 -0.02 -9.86 29.11
C VAL A 116 0.54 -11.25 29.33
N TYR A 117 1.85 -11.36 29.49
CA TYR A 117 2.53 -12.66 29.62
C TYR A 117 2.00 -13.45 30.81
N GLY A 118 1.69 -14.73 30.58
CA GLY A 118 1.13 -15.62 31.61
C GLY A 118 -0.34 -15.36 31.97
N GLN A 119 -1.04 -14.47 31.23
CA GLN A 119 -2.45 -14.11 31.49
C GLN A 119 -3.24 -14.10 30.18
N GLU A 120 -3.70 -15.29 29.73
CA GLU A 120 -4.47 -15.44 28.49
C GLU A 120 -5.78 -14.65 28.52
N GLY A 121 -6.44 -14.58 29.66
CA GLY A 121 -7.70 -13.83 29.83
C GLY A 121 -7.58 -12.30 29.65
N LEU A 122 -6.35 -11.78 29.69
CA LEU A 122 -6.07 -10.35 29.47
C LEU A 122 -5.44 -10.09 28.09
N THR A 123 -4.92 -11.14 27.46
CA THR A 123 -4.30 -11.07 26.14
C THR A 123 -5.39 -11.06 25.07
N ASN A 124 -5.64 -9.89 24.48
CA ASN A 124 -6.70 -9.73 23.49
C ASN A 124 -6.48 -8.49 22.62
N THR A 125 -7.33 -8.32 21.61
CA THR A 125 -7.43 -7.10 20.82
C THR A 125 -8.40 -6.13 21.50
N TYR A 126 -7.96 -4.89 21.68
CA TYR A 126 -8.73 -3.81 22.28
C TYR A 126 -8.84 -2.63 21.31
N ALA A 127 -10.04 -2.10 21.13
CA ALA A 127 -10.26 -0.86 20.39
C ALA A 127 -10.22 0.33 21.34
N ILE A 128 -9.61 1.43 20.90
CA ILE A 128 -9.68 2.70 21.62
C ILE A 128 -11.04 3.33 21.36
N ASP A 129 -11.77 3.58 22.43
CA ASP A 129 -13.12 4.17 22.36
C ASP A 129 -13.09 5.68 22.00
N ALA A 130 -14.25 6.27 21.77
CA ALA A 130 -14.36 7.70 21.47
C ALA A 130 -13.83 8.60 22.61
N GLY A 131 -13.81 8.10 23.84
CA GLY A 131 -13.21 8.77 25.01
C GLY A 131 -11.68 8.72 25.00
N GLY A 132 -11.07 7.92 24.10
CA GLY A 132 -9.63 7.76 24.02
C GLY A 132 -9.07 6.75 25.02
N SER A 133 -9.89 5.80 25.47
CA SER A 133 -9.50 4.77 26.44
C SER A 133 -9.74 3.37 25.89
N ILE A 134 -9.02 2.39 26.42
CA ILE A 134 -9.33 0.96 26.24
C ILE A 134 -9.94 0.42 27.54
N THR A 135 -10.86 -0.53 27.44
CA THR A 135 -11.45 -1.21 28.61
C THR A 135 -10.92 -2.64 28.68
N MET A 136 -10.20 -2.94 29.75
CA MET A 136 -9.61 -4.25 30.00
C MET A 136 -10.25 -4.95 31.20
N PRO A 137 -10.40 -6.28 31.20
CA PRO A 137 -10.78 -7.02 32.39
C PRO A 137 -9.85 -6.68 33.60
N LEU A 138 -10.36 -6.80 34.79
CA LEU A 138 -9.70 -6.55 36.09
C LEU A 138 -9.35 -5.08 36.35
N ILE A 139 -8.74 -4.36 35.42
CA ILE A 139 -8.23 -3.01 35.62
C ILE A 139 -9.13 -1.89 35.09
N GLY A 140 -10.22 -2.27 34.37
CA GLY A 140 -11.19 -1.33 33.84
C GLY A 140 -10.62 -0.43 32.73
N SER A 141 -11.07 0.83 32.70
CA SER A 141 -10.67 1.80 31.69
C SER A 141 -9.22 2.27 31.89
N VAL A 142 -8.44 2.25 30.80
CA VAL A 142 -7.05 2.73 30.74
C VAL A 142 -6.95 3.80 29.65
N PRO A 143 -6.55 5.05 29.97
CA PRO A 143 -6.42 6.10 28.96
C PRO A 143 -5.30 5.78 27.98
N ALA A 144 -5.60 5.84 26.68
CA ALA A 144 -4.69 5.50 25.58
C ALA A 144 -4.39 6.70 24.67
N ARG A 145 -5.34 7.60 24.47
CA ARG A 145 -5.20 8.77 23.58
C ARG A 145 -3.95 9.59 23.93
N GLY A 146 -3.18 9.96 22.88
CA GLY A 146 -1.97 10.76 23.01
C GLY A 146 -0.77 10.01 23.60
N ARG A 147 -0.91 8.74 23.95
CA ARG A 147 0.21 7.91 24.41
C ARG A 147 0.84 7.14 23.26
N THR A 148 2.08 6.76 23.43
CA THR A 148 2.73 5.74 22.58
C THR A 148 2.34 4.34 23.06
N THR A 149 2.57 3.31 22.24
CA THR A 149 2.36 1.91 22.64
C THR A 149 3.14 1.54 23.90
N ALA A 150 4.39 1.99 24.00
CA ALA A 150 5.23 1.80 25.19
C ALA A 150 4.65 2.53 26.42
N GLY A 151 4.17 3.76 26.27
CA GLY A 151 3.53 4.52 27.34
C GLY A 151 2.23 3.88 27.83
N LEU A 152 1.45 3.28 26.92
CA LEU A 152 0.23 2.54 27.27
C LEU A 152 0.59 1.23 27.99
N ALA A 153 1.59 0.47 27.52
CA ALA A 153 2.07 -0.76 28.17
C ALA A 153 2.52 -0.49 29.61
N ALA A 154 3.26 0.59 29.83
CA ALA A 154 3.67 1.03 31.17
C ALA A 154 2.46 1.37 32.06
N GLY A 155 1.45 2.06 31.51
CA GLY A 155 0.21 2.39 32.22
C GLY A 155 -0.61 1.16 32.63
N ILE A 156 -0.74 0.18 31.73
CA ILE A 156 -1.40 -1.11 31.98
C ILE A 156 -0.63 -1.87 33.08
N SER A 157 0.70 -1.99 32.93
CA SER A 157 1.56 -2.66 33.92
C SER A 157 1.44 -2.05 35.31
N ALA A 158 1.39 -0.70 35.40
CA ALA A 158 1.21 -0.01 36.66
C ALA A 158 -0.13 -0.36 37.32
N LYS A 159 -1.23 -0.37 36.56
CA LYS A 159 -2.56 -0.73 37.09
C LYS A 159 -2.64 -2.21 37.50
N LEU A 160 -2.05 -3.12 36.72
CA LEU A 160 -2.02 -4.55 37.06
C LEU A 160 -1.21 -4.80 38.35
N ARG A 161 -0.10 -4.07 38.54
CA ARG A 161 0.73 -4.17 39.75
C ARG A 161 0.01 -3.67 41.01
N ALA A 162 -0.96 -2.78 40.87
CA ALA A 162 -1.68 -2.16 42.00
C ALA A 162 -2.66 -3.10 42.71
N GLY A 163 -2.65 -4.42 42.47
CA GLY A 163 -3.48 -5.36 43.21
C GLY A 163 -3.79 -6.69 42.55
N PHE A 164 -3.31 -6.89 41.31
CA PHE A 164 -3.67 -8.08 40.52
C PHE A 164 -2.46 -8.97 40.23
N ILE A 165 -1.34 -8.40 39.78
CA ILE A 165 -0.16 -9.16 39.32
C ILE A 165 1.09 -8.47 39.86
N ARG A 166 1.99 -9.18 40.58
CA ARG A 166 3.20 -8.61 41.17
C ARG A 166 4.18 -8.05 40.16
N GLU A 167 4.43 -8.82 39.05
CA GLU A 167 5.39 -8.49 38.01
C GLU A 167 4.74 -8.67 36.63
N PRO A 168 3.85 -7.77 36.22
CA PRO A 168 3.19 -7.90 34.93
C PRO A 168 4.15 -7.54 33.81
N SER A 169 4.31 -8.45 32.83
CA SER A 169 4.98 -8.18 31.56
C SER A 169 3.93 -7.92 30.50
N VAL A 170 3.89 -6.70 29.97
CA VAL A 170 2.87 -6.24 29.04
C VAL A 170 3.52 -5.74 27.76
N ALA A 171 3.08 -6.28 26.61
CA ALA A 171 3.41 -5.75 25.30
C ALA A 171 2.15 -5.18 24.65
N VAL A 172 2.28 -4.06 23.97
CA VAL A 172 1.21 -3.40 23.21
C VAL A 172 1.69 -3.17 21.80
N GLU A 173 0.94 -3.69 20.83
CA GLU A 173 1.19 -3.55 19.40
C GLU A 173 -0.03 -2.93 18.72
N ILE A 174 0.18 -2.20 17.64
CA ILE A 174 -0.91 -1.69 16.83
C ILE A 174 -1.32 -2.80 15.87
N GLU A 175 -2.55 -3.30 16.00
CA GLU A 175 -3.11 -4.29 15.11
C GLU A 175 -3.69 -3.65 13.84
N ALA A 176 -4.40 -2.53 14.02
CA ALA A 176 -4.91 -1.73 12.92
C ALA A 176 -5.00 -0.26 13.31
N TYR A 177 -4.56 0.60 12.42
CA TYR A 177 -4.75 2.04 12.54
C TYR A 177 -6.19 2.42 12.21
N ARG A 178 -6.66 3.55 12.74
CA ARG A 178 -7.91 4.14 12.32
C ARG A 178 -7.88 4.42 10.82
N PRO A 179 -8.98 4.18 10.09
CA PRO A 179 -9.03 4.37 8.65
C PRO A 179 -8.92 5.85 8.26
N PHE A 180 -8.53 6.11 7.01
CA PHE A 180 -8.65 7.42 6.38
C PHE A 180 -9.86 7.45 5.44
N PHE A 181 -10.27 8.66 5.06
CA PHE A 181 -11.37 8.88 4.13
C PHE A 181 -10.87 9.59 2.88
N ILE A 182 -11.39 9.19 1.71
CA ILE A 182 -11.11 9.85 0.46
C ILE A 182 -12.42 10.23 -0.23
N LEU A 183 -12.50 11.48 -0.68
CA LEU A 183 -13.70 12.08 -1.23
C LEU A 183 -13.38 12.85 -2.52
N GLY A 184 -14.41 13.16 -3.31
CA GLY A 184 -14.32 13.98 -4.52
C GLY A 184 -13.96 13.17 -5.75
N GLU A 185 -13.12 13.73 -6.62
CA GLU A 185 -12.84 13.23 -7.96
C GLU A 185 -11.83 12.08 -7.98
N VAL A 186 -12.23 10.94 -7.38
CA VAL A 186 -11.53 9.64 -7.44
C VAL A 186 -12.49 8.56 -7.96
N ALA A 187 -11.97 7.44 -8.42
CA ALA A 187 -12.81 6.37 -8.99
C ALA A 187 -13.75 5.77 -7.94
N ALA A 188 -13.31 5.57 -6.71
CA ALA A 188 -14.10 5.00 -5.62
C ALA A 188 -13.90 5.82 -4.33
N PRO A 189 -14.71 6.89 -4.10
CA PRO A 189 -14.71 7.59 -2.82
C PRO A 189 -15.18 6.68 -1.69
N GLY A 190 -14.58 6.82 -0.50
CA GLY A 190 -14.95 5.98 0.63
C GLY A 190 -13.96 6.00 1.78
N GLN A 191 -14.11 5.02 2.66
CA GLN A 191 -13.25 4.77 3.80
C GLN A 191 -12.28 3.63 3.48
N TYR A 192 -11.00 3.83 3.80
CA TYR A 192 -9.94 2.87 3.51
C TYR A 192 -9.03 2.62 4.71
N PRO A 193 -8.47 1.41 4.85
CA PRO A 193 -7.50 1.12 5.90
C PRO A 193 -6.23 1.93 5.68
N TYR A 194 -5.70 2.50 6.76
CA TYR A 194 -4.43 3.21 6.73
C TYR A 194 -3.26 2.23 6.88
N VAL A 195 -2.20 2.49 6.13
CA VAL A 195 -0.91 1.78 6.22
C VAL A 195 0.19 2.80 6.55
N PRO A 196 1.15 2.49 7.44
CA PRO A 196 2.24 3.38 7.75
C PRO A 196 2.97 3.92 6.51
N ASN A 197 3.39 5.19 6.58
CA ASN A 197 4.10 5.89 5.49
C ASN A 197 3.28 6.09 4.19
N MET A 198 1.96 6.05 4.29
CA MET A 198 1.07 6.31 3.16
C MET A 198 1.13 7.77 2.74
N THR A 199 1.11 8.01 1.42
CA THR A 199 1.01 9.35 0.81
C THR A 199 -0.37 9.57 0.21
N VAL A 200 -0.69 10.82 -0.11
CA VAL A 200 -1.92 11.17 -0.85
C VAL A 200 -2.01 10.40 -2.17
N GLU A 201 -0.89 10.24 -2.88
CA GLU A 201 -0.85 9.50 -4.15
C GLU A 201 -1.19 8.01 -3.96
N SER A 202 -0.62 7.37 -2.93
CA SER A 202 -0.96 5.97 -2.60
C SER A 202 -2.42 5.82 -2.17
N ALA A 203 -2.96 6.80 -1.43
CA ALA A 203 -4.38 6.82 -1.04
C ALA A 203 -5.30 6.92 -2.26
N VAL A 204 -4.97 7.80 -3.22
CA VAL A 204 -5.71 7.92 -4.48
C VAL A 204 -5.60 6.64 -5.30
N ALA A 205 -4.42 6.02 -5.38
CA ALA A 205 -4.22 4.76 -6.10
C ALA A 205 -5.10 3.63 -5.54
N ILE A 206 -5.20 3.51 -4.21
CA ILE A 206 -6.07 2.54 -3.53
C ILE A 206 -7.55 2.81 -3.84
N ALA A 207 -7.95 4.08 -3.98
CA ALA A 207 -9.29 4.49 -4.38
C ALA A 207 -9.58 4.32 -5.88
N GLY A 208 -8.73 3.59 -6.61
CA GLY A 208 -8.89 3.30 -8.05
C GLY A 208 -8.37 4.40 -8.97
N GLY A 209 -7.64 5.39 -8.43
CA GLY A 209 -7.04 6.48 -9.19
C GLY A 209 -7.92 7.72 -9.29
N TYR A 210 -7.36 8.75 -9.94
CA TYR A 210 -8.06 10.01 -10.21
C TYR A 210 -9.15 9.84 -11.27
N SER A 211 -10.27 10.51 -11.09
CA SER A 211 -11.27 10.64 -12.15
C SER A 211 -10.74 11.49 -13.33
N PRO A 212 -11.36 11.44 -14.52
CA PRO A 212 -10.97 12.30 -15.65
C PRO A 212 -11.08 13.81 -15.34
N ARG A 213 -11.91 14.20 -14.38
CA ARG A 213 -12.17 15.59 -13.99
C ARG A 213 -11.33 16.04 -12.79
N ALA A 214 -10.50 15.17 -12.24
CA ALA A 214 -9.73 15.43 -11.05
C ALA A 214 -8.65 16.48 -11.26
N ARG A 215 -8.48 17.34 -10.28
CA ARG A 215 -7.32 18.19 -10.12
C ARG A 215 -6.17 17.37 -9.53
N ARG A 216 -5.01 17.35 -10.21
CA ARG A 216 -3.87 16.45 -9.86
C ARG A 216 -2.69 17.16 -9.23
N ASP A 217 -2.67 18.48 -9.24
CA ASP A 217 -1.58 19.33 -8.75
C ASP A 217 -1.64 19.61 -7.26
N GLY A 218 -2.79 19.44 -6.64
CA GLY A 218 -2.97 19.62 -5.21
C GLY A 218 -4.26 18.99 -4.70
N VAL A 219 -4.18 18.47 -3.49
CA VAL A 219 -5.28 17.78 -2.79
C VAL A 219 -5.47 18.44 -1.43
N THR A 220 -6.71 18.58 -0.98
CA THR A 220 -7.00 19.11 0.34
C THR A 220 -7.02 17.98 1.35
N VAL A 221 -6.13 18.02 2.34
CA VAL A 221 -6.12 17.08 3.48
C VAL A 221 -6.67 17.81 4.69
N THR A 222 -7.65 17.19 5.34
CA THR A 222 -8.21 17.64 6.61
C THR A 222 -7.75 16.66 7.69
N HIS A 223 -6.95 17.17 8.61
CA HIS A 223 -6.47 16.43 9.79
C HIS A 223 -7.26 16.85 11.02
N THR A 224 -7.68 15.90 11.85
CA THR A 224 -8.39 16.16 13.10
C THR A 224 -7.68 15.43 14.23
N ASP A 225 -7.21 16.18 15.19
CA ASP A 225 -6.56 15.68 16.41
C ASP A 225 -7.13 16.33 17.66
N ALA A 226 -6.48 16.09 18.80
CA ALA A 226 -6.90 16.68 20.10
C ALA A 226 -6.80 18.21 20.13
N SER A 227 -6.01 18.83 19.26
CA SER A 227 -5.83 20.29 19.16
C SER A 227 -6.91 20.94 18.29
N GLY A 228 -7.63 20.15 17.49
CA GLY A 228 -8.70 20.62 16.60
C GLY A 228 -8.60 20.07 15.19
N THR A 229 -9.28 20.75 14.27
CA THR A 229 -9.30 20.39 12.84
C THR A 229 -8.46 21.38 12.05
N ALA A 230 -7.46 20.88 11.34
CA ALA A 230 -6.62 21.65 10.43
C ALA A 230 -6.84 21.18 8.98
N ARG A 231 -6.81 22.13 8.04
CA ARG A 231 -7.00 21.86 6.62
C ARG A 231 -5.84 22.43 5.82
N PHE A 232 -5.24 21.60 4.96
CA PHE A 232 -4.07 21.95 4.15
C PHE A 232 -4.30 21.57 2.69
N VAL A 233 -3.77 22.35 1.77
CA VAL A 233 -3.63 21.95 0.37
C VAL A 233 -2.20 21.46 0.19
N VAL A 234 -2.06 20.21 -0.20
CA VAL A 234 -0.77 19.52 -0.28
C VAL A 234 -0.55 18.88 -1.65
N PRO A 235 0.70 18.72 -2.11
CA PRO A 235 1.01 17.98 -3.32
C PRO A 235 0.78 16.47 -3.13
N PRO A 236 0.62 15.68 -4.24
CA PRO A 236 0.31 14.25 -4.16
C PRO A 236 1.31 13.39 -3.39
N GLY A 237 2.60 13.74 -3.39
CA GLY A 237 3.65 13.04 -2.62
C GLY A 237 3.64 13.29 -1.12
N SER A 238 2.73 14.14 -0.61
CA SER A 238 2.67 14.45 0.83
C SER A 238 2.19 13.26 1.64
N PRO A 239 2.75 13.03 2.84
CA PRO A 239 2.28 11.99 3.74
C PRO A 239 0.89 12.33 4.29
N ILE A 240 0.10 11.29 4.55
CA ILE A 240 -1.17 11.38 5.28
C ILE A 240 -1.06 10.66 6.61
N SER A 241 -1.94 11.01 7.54
CA SER A 241 -2.02 10.40 8.87
C SER A 241 -3.30 9.55 9.02
N PRO A 242 -3.33 8.59 9.95
CA PRO A 242 -4.54 7.87 10.27
C PRO A 242 -5.66 8.83 10.68
N GLY A 243 -6.87 8.61 10.16
CA GLY A 243 -8.04 9.45 10.42
C GLY A 243 -8.17 10.69 9.53
N ASP A 244 -7.21 10.95 8.63
CA ASP A 244 -7.28 12.07 7.70
C ASP A 244 -8.43 11.91 6.70
N THR A 245 -8.95 13.05 6.26
CA THR A 245 -9.88 13.13 5.14
C THR A 245 -9.20 13.81 3.97
N VAL A 246 -9.06 13.08 2.87
CA VAL A 246 -8.45 13.51 1.62
C VAL A 246 -9.54 13.90 0.65
N LEU A 247 -9.58 15.17 0.22
CA LEU A 247 -10.55 15.69 -0.75
C LEU A 247 -9.84 16.03 -2.05
N VAL A 248 -10.14 15.28 -3.10
CA VAL A 248 -9.70 15.56 -4.47
C VAL A 248 -10.70 16.46 -5.15
N SER A 249 -10.30 17.68 -5.44
CA SER A 249 -11.17 18.68 -6.07
C SER A 249 -11.30 18.44 -7.58
N GLU A 250 -12.37 18.97 -8.16
CA GLU A 250 -12.54 19.05 -9.60
C GLU A 250 -11.59 20.08 -10.20
N ARG A 251 -11.11 19.80 -11.41
CA ARG A 251 -10.33 20.75 -12.23
C ARG A 251 -11.28 21.73 -12.91
N TRP A 252 -11.13 23.02 -12.61
CA TRP A 252 -11.77 24.09 -13.37
C TRP A 252 -10.97 24.36 -14.65
N PHE A 253 -11.66 24.57 -15.75
CA PHE A 253 -11.07 24.86 -17.06
C PHE A 253 -10.63 26.32 -17.14
#